data_3bea8313a94addb702c704c064f22dad
#
_entry.id   3bea8313a94addb702c704c064f22dad
#
_cell.length_a   1.000
_cell.length_b   1.000
_cell.length_c   1.000
_cell.angle_alpha   90.00
_cell.angle_beta   90.00
_cell.angle_gamma   90.00
#
_symmetry.space_group_name_H-M   'P 1'
#
loop_
_entity.id
_entity.type
_entity.pdbx_description
1 polymer ?
#
loop_
_entity_poly.entity_id
_entity_poly.type
_entity_poly.pdbx_seq_one_letter_code
_entity_poly.pdbx_strand_id
1 'polypeptide(L)'
;PPSIDYGFNQLRDPNKYNVERAKELLKREGYEDTNGDGIVDKDGENLVLDFYAYTTRPELPLYAEALQADYKKIGVDLRIKIVDYAVIDTLAQSGDYDMIISSIVTANTGQPVWFLKQYWGTGVETNGSGFSNPRFDELLALGESSNDPVVRRNAVINAQQLMLDNAVALFLGYPKINIVG
;
A
#
# COMPACT_ATOMS: atom_id res chain seq x y z
N PRO A 1 -1.71 11.61 -6.47
CA PRO A 1 -2.01 12.75 -5.60
C PRO A 1 -2.97 13.73 -6.29
N PRO A 2 -3.76 14.51 -5.50
CA PRO A 2 -4.73 15.47 -6.07
C PRO A 2 -4.08 16.66 -6.81
N SER A 3 -2.79 16.88 -6.60
CA SER A 3 -2.03 17.98 -7.21
C SER A 3 -1.63 17.76 -8.67
N ILE A 4 -1.80 16.56 -9.20
CA ILE A 4 -1.50 16.23 -10.60
C ILE A 4 -2.74 15.62 -11.26
N ASP A 5 -2.99 15.99 -12.52
CA ASP A 5 -4.19 15.53 -13.25
C ASP A 5 -4.04 14.11 -13.83
N TYR A 6 -4.04 13.14 -12.94
CA TYR A 6 -4.12 11.72 -13.28
C TYR A 6 -5.30 11.02 -12.61
N GLY A 7 -6.45 11.69 -12.63
CA GLY A 7 -7.74 11.09 -12.30
C GLY A 7 -8.05 10.89 -10.83
N PHE A 8 -7.37 11.56 -9.90
CA PHE A 8 -7.62 11.41 -8.46
C PHE A 8 -9.12 11.44 -8.10
N ASN A 9 -9.86 12.40 -8.65
CA ASN A 9 -11.30 12.55 -8.41
C ASN A 9 -12.18 11.53 -9.16
N GLN A 10 -11.60 10.70 -10.03
CA GLN A 10 -12.31 9.66 -10.81
C GLN A 10 -12.14 8.28 -10.17
N LEU A 11 -11.11 8.11 -9.33
CA LEU A 11 -10.84 6.87 -8.63
C LEU A 11 -11.90 6.60 -7.57
N ARG A 12 -12.25 5.33 -7.43
CA ARG A 12 -13.19 4.85 -6.42
C ARG A 12 -12.47 3.81 -5.59
N ASP A 13 -12.37 4.07 -4.29
CA ASP A 13 -11.85 3.08 -3.34
C ASP A 13 -13.00 2.17 -2.88
N PRO A 14 -13.01 0.89 -3.24
CA PRO A 14 -13.99 -0.08 -2.78
C PRO A 14 -13.73 -0.54 -1.34
N ASN A 15 -12.50 -0.33 -0.83
CA ASN A 15 -12.02 -0.82 0.46
C ASN A 15 -12.06 0.27 1.54
N LYS A 16 -13.23 0.89 1.72
CA LYS A 16 -13.43 1.89 2.78
C LYS A 16 -13.26 1.27 4.16
N TYR A 17 -12.77 2.09 5.11
CA TYR A 17 -12.67 1.69 6.51
C TYR A 17 -13.98 1.11 7.04
N ASN A 18 -13.95 -0.15 7.45
CA ASN A 18 -15.09 -0.87 7.97
C ASN A 18 -14.61 -2.06 8.84
N VAL A 19 -14.67 -1.88 10.15
CA VAL A 19 -14.20 -2.88 11.14
C VAL A 19 -14.99 -4.19 11.03
N GLU A 20 -16.32 -4.12 10.90
CA GLU A 20 -17.15 -5.32 10.82
C GLU A 20 -16.87 -6.11 9.54
N ARG A 21 -16.71 -5.39 8.43
CA ARG A 21 -16.34 -6.05 7.17
C ARG A 21 -14.96 -6.69 7.22
N ALA A 22 -13.99 -6.06 7.88
CA ALA A 22 -12.67 -6.64 8.07
C ALA A 22 -12.72 -7.93 8.89
N LYS A 23 -13.50 -7.95 10.00
CA LYS A 23 -13.73 -9.16 10.79
C LYS A 23 -14.40 -10.28 9.99
N GLU A 24 -15.41 -9.94 9.18
CA GLU A 24 -16.06 -10.92 8.31
C GLU A 24 -15.08 -11.54 7.30
N LEU A 25 -14.18 -10.73 6.74
CA LEU A 25 -13.16 -11.20 5.81
C LEU A 25 -12.16 -12.14 6.48
N LEU A 26 -11.66 -11.77 7.67
CA LEU A 26 -10.77 -12.63 8.46
C LEU A 26 -11.45 -13.97 8.79
N LYS A 27 -12.69 -13.93 9.26
CA LYS A 27 -13.48 -15.14 9.54
C LYS A 27 -13.67 -16.02 8.31
N ARG A 28 -13.97 -15.44 7.17
CA ARG A 28 -14.11 -16.18 5.89
C ARG A 28 -12.81 -16.88 5.49
N GLU A 29 -11.65 -16.28 5.80
CA GLU A 29 -10.33 -16.87 5.56
C GLU A 29 -9.90 -17.85 6.66
N GLY A 30 -10.75 -18.09 7.68
CA GLY A 30 -10.54 -19.06 8.73
C GLY A 30 -9.83 -18.51 9.98
N TYR A 31 -9.74 -17.18 10.11
CA TYR A 31 -9.18 -16.54 11.30
C TYR A 31 -10.30 -16.22 12.32
N GLU A 32 -10.26 -16.83 13.49
CA GLU A 32 -11.15 -16.58 14.64
C GLU A 32 -10.33 -16.62 15.94
N ASP A 33 -10.72 -15.86 16.96
CA ASP A 33 -10.11 -15.96 18.31
C ASP A 33 -10.65 -17.23 19.00
N THR A 34 -9.94 -18.35 18.86
CA THR A 34 -10.39 -19.64 19.39
C THR A 34 -9.93 -19.89 20.82
N ASN A 35 -8.89 -19.17 21.29
CA ASN A 35 -8.31 -19.33 22.61
C ASN A 35 -8.76 -18.26 23.62
N GLY A 36 -9.43 -17.17 23.16
CA GLY A 36 -9.97 -16.09 23.97
C GLY A 36 -8.94 -15.07 24.44
N ASP A 37 -7.78 -14.96 23.76
CA ASP A 37 -6.73 -14.00 24.09
C ASP A 37 -6.93 -12.61 23.42
N GLY A 38 -7.93 -12.48 22.56
CA GLY A 38 -8.28 -11.26 21.84
C GLY A 38 -7.55 -11.09 20.51
N ILE A 39 -6.75 -12.09 20.09
CA ILE A 39 -6.08 -12.14 18.79
C ILE A 39 -6.72 -13.27 17.98
N VAL A 40 -7.05 -13.01 16.73
CA VAL A 40 -7.57 -14.06 15.85
C VAL A 40 -6.45 -15.03 15.49
N ASP A 41 -6.78 -16.32 15.52
CA ASP A 41 -5.85 -17.40 15.19
C ASP A 41 -6.39 -18.28 14.08
N LYS A 42 -5.49 -19.00 13.41
CA LYS A 42 -5.81 -20.04 12.45
C LYS A 42 -4.86 -21.20 12.66
N ASP A 43 -5.42 -22.41 12.72
CA ASP A 43 -4.65 -23.63 13.01
C ASP A 43 -3.84 -23.57 14.32
N GLY A 44 -4.31 -22.76 15.29
CA GLY A 44 -3.68 -22.55 16.60
C GLY A 44 -2.54 -21.51 16.59
N GLU A 45 -2.34 -20.80 15.49
CA GLU A 45 -1.33 -19.73 15.39
C GLU A 45 -2.00 -18.36 15.30
N ASN A 46 -1.67 -17.46 16.25
CA ASN A 46 -2.18 -16.09 16.30
C ASN A 46 -1.73 -15.30 15.06
N LEU A 47 -2.63 -14.45 14.53
CA LEU A 47 -2.30 -13.54 13.44
C LEU A 47 -1.49 -12.36 13.99
N VAL A 48 -0.18 -12.46 13.83
CA VAL A 48 0.81 -11.47 14.23
C VAL A 48 1.49 -10.95 12.97
N LEU A 49 1.56 -9.63 12.81
CA LEU A 49 2.20 -8.98 11.66
C LEU A 49 3.30 -8.02 12.13
N ASP A 50 4.50 -8.14 11.59
CA ASP A 50 5.58 -7.18 11.81
C ASP A 50 5.43 -6.00 10.85
N PHE A 51 5.31 -4.79 11.41
CA PHE A 51 5.08 -3.56 10.68
C PHE A 51 6.28 -2.61 10.81
N TYR A 52 7.02 -2.44 9.74
CA TYR A 52 8.25 -1.65 9.72
C TYR A 52 7.99 -0.19 9.38
N ALA A 53 8.52 0.72 10.19
CA ALA A 53 8.47 2.17 10.00
C ALA A 53 9.83 2.80 10.32
N TYR A 54 10.05 4.04 9.87
CA TYR A 54 11.31 4.79 10.10
C TYR A 54 11.03 6.23 10.52
N THR A 55 12.00 6.88 11.18
CA THR A 55 11.83 8.18 11.85
C THR A 55 12.27 9.39 11.04
N THR A 56 12.99 9.22 9.91
CA THR A 56 13.40 10.36 9.06
C THR A 56 12.21 11.07 8.41
N ARG A 57 11.03 10.50 8.54
CA ARG A 57 9.72 11.07 8.24
C ARG A 57 8.88 10.99 9.52
N PRO A 58 8.78 12.05 10.32
CA PRO A 58 8.20 11.99 11.67
C PRO A 58 6.71 11.62 11.71
N GLU A 59 6.00 11.77 10.61
CA GLU A 59 4.60 11.37 10.48
C GLU A 59 4.41 9.84 10.41
N LEU A 60 5.40 9.08 9.93
CA LEU A 60 5.23 7.64 9.68
C LEU A 60 5.04 6.81 10.96
N PRO A 61 5.80 7.03 12.05
CA PRO A 61 5.52 6.34 13.32
C PRO A 61 4.12 6.61 13.84
N LEU A 62 3.60 7.83 13.68
CA LEU A 62 2.23 8.19 14.11
C LEU A 62 1.17 7.45 13.30
N TYR A 63 1.37 7.30 11.98
CA TYR A 63 0.50 6.46 11.18
C TYR A 63 0.58 5.00 11.58
N ALA A 64 1.77 4.50 11.92
CA ALA A 64 1.95 3.12 12.36
C ALA A 64 1.18 2.85 13.67
N GLU A 65 1.24 3.76 14.65
CA GLU A 65 0.49 3.66 15.91
C GLU A 65 -1.03 3.69 15.67
N ALA A 66 -1.51 4.56 14.78
CA ALA A 66 -2.92 4.63 14.44
C ALA A 66 -3.41 3.33 13.78
N LEU A 67 -2.63 2.77 12.85
CA LEU A 67 -2.93 1.48 12.22
C LEU A 67 -2.90 0.34 13.24
N GLN A 68 -1.93 0.29 14.14
CA GLN A 68 -1.87 -0.71 15.21
C GLN A 68 -3.15 -0.69 16.06
N ALA A 69 -3.64 0.52 16.41
CA ALA A 69 -4.88 0.67 17.15
C ALA A 69 -6.10 0.18 16.35
N ASP A 70 -6.11 0.36 15.04
CA ASP A 70 -7.19 -0.13 14.18
C ASP A 70 -7.12 -1.64 13.96
N TYR A 71 -5.95 -2.22 13.76
CA TYR A 71 -5.75 -3.67 13.63
C TYR A 71 -6.14 -4.43 14.91
N LYS A 72 -5.87 -3.83 16.07
CA LYS A 72 -6.33 -4.40 17.36
C LYS A 72 -7.86 -4.54 17.44
N LYS A 73 -8.64 -3.66 16.80
CA LYS A 73 -10.11 -3.74 16.78
C LYS A 73 -10.64 -4.97 16.05
N ILE A 74 -9.83 -5.52 15.15
CA ILE A 74 -10.15 -6.71 14.37
C ILE A 74 -9.41 -7.97 14.84
N GLY A 75 -8.75 -7.88 16.00
CA GLY A 75 -8.06 -9.01 16.62
C GLY A 75 -6.71 -9.36 15.96
N VAL A 76 -6.03 -8.40 15.32
CA VAL A 76 -4.70 -8.62 14.74
C VAL A 76 -3.63 -7.97 15.61
N ASP A 77 -2.57 -8.72 15.95
CA ASP A 77 -1.40 -8.19 16.67
C ASP A 77 -0.42 -7.57 15.67
N LEU A 78 -0.52 -6.25 15.47
CA LEU A 78 0.39 -5.50 14.60
C LEU A 78 1.58 -4.99 15.41
N ARG A 79 2.79 -5.54 15.17
CA ARG A 79 4.02 -5.22 15.91
C ARG A 79 4.83 -4.17 15.17
N ILE A 80 4.89 -2.95 15.70
CA ILE A 80 5.65 -1.85 15.11
C ILE A 80 7.14 -2.08 15.35
N LYS A 81 7.92 -2.06 14.27
CA LYS A 81 9.39 -2.12 14.25
C LYS A 81 9.93 -0.81 13.70
N ILE A 82 10.55 0.00 14.54
CA ILE A 82 11.22 1.22 14.09
C ILE A 82 12.65 0.87 13.69
N VAL A 83 12.99 1.15 12.42
CA VAL A 83 14.29 0.80 11.83
C VAL A 83 14.87 1.99 11.07
N ASP A 84 16.13 1.90 10.67
CA ASP A 84 16.73 2.87 9.75
C ASP A 84 16.14 2.75 8.34
N TYR A 85 16.10 3.87 7.61
CA TYR A 85 15.55 3.89 6.24
C TYR A 85 16.22 2.87 5.31
N ALA A 86 17.53 2.65 5.44
CA ALA A 86 18.24 1.65 4.64
C ALA A 86 17.73 0.22 4.83
N VAL A 87 17.20 -0.09 6.02
CA VAL A 87 16.55 -1.40 6.28
C VAL A 87 15.24 -1.52 5.53
N ILE A 88 14.46 -0.42 5.44
CA ILE A 88 13.21 -0.37 4.65
C ILE A 88 13.49 -0.69 3.18
N ASP A 89 14.52 -0.10 2.59
CA ASP A 89 14.90 -0.37 1.20
C ASP A 89 15.28 -1.85 0.99
N THR A 90 16.03 -2.42 1.93
CA THR A 90 16.40 -3.84 1.89
C THR A 90 15.18 -4.76 1.98
N LEU A 91 14.27 -4.49 2.92
CA LEU A 91 13.03 -5.23 3.08
C LEU A 91 12.14 -5.12 1.83
N ALA A 92 12.00 -3.89 1.29
CA ALA A 92 11.21 -3.65 0.09
C ALA A 92 11.74 -4.40 -1.14
N GLN A 93 13.05 -4.66 -1.22
CA GLN A 93 13.66 -5.43 -2.30
C GLN A 93 13.56 -6.95 -2.07
N SER A 94 13.80 -7.41 -0.84
CA SER A 94 13.74 -8.84 -0.53
C SER A 94 12.32 -9.39 -0.43
N GLY A 95 11.32 -8.54 -0.11
CA GLY A 95 9.95 -8.97 0.21
C GLY A 95 9.82 -9.65 1.58
N ASP A 96 10.86 -9.60 2.42
CA ASP A 96 10.90 -10.23 3.74
C ASP A 96 10.27 -9.31 4.81
N TYR A 97 8.99 -9.07 4.68
CA TYR A 97 8.19 -8.25 5.62
C TYR A 97 6.71 -8.60 5.51
N ASP A 98 5.95 -8.40 6.58
CA ASP A 98 4.49 -8.45 6.53
C ASP A 98 3.92 -7.11 6.07
N MET A 99 4.36 -6.01 6.69
CA MET A 99 3.95 -4.65 6.34
C MET A 99 5.12 -3.67 6.44
N ILE A 100 5.21 -2.75 5.49
CA ILE A 100 6.09 -1.58 5.56
C ILE A 100 5.32 -0.30 5.29
N ILE A 101 5.72 0.80 5.94
CA ILE A 101 5.22 2.13 5.61
C ILE A 101 6.32 2.95 4.97
N SER A 102 5.99 3.64 3.87
CA SER A 102 6.97 4.45 3.15
C SER A 102 6.37 5.77 2.66
N SER A 103 7.19 6.80 2.62
CA SER A 103 6.85 8.10 2.01
C SER A 103 7.62 8.26 0.71
N ILE A 104 6.92 8.17 -0.42
CA ILE A 104 7.53 8.09 -1.75
C ILE A 104 7.05 9.25 -2.63
N VAL A 105 7.96 9.81 -3.43
CA VAL A 105 7.60 10.81 -4.44
C VAL A 105 7.00 10.11 -5.66
N THR A 106 5.73 10.40 -5.94
CA THR A 106 4.92 9.66 -6.93
C THR A 106 5.05 10.18 -8.36
N ALA A 107 5.66 11.33 -8.58
CA ALA A 107 5.74 11.94 -9.91
C ALA A 107 7.00 12.80 -10.08
N ASN A 108 8.19 12.20 -9.90
CA ASN A 108 9.48 12.88 -10.08
C ASN A 108 9.63 13.58 -11.43
N THR A 109 9.04 13.01 -12.48
CA THR A 109 9.09 13.52 -13.85
C THR A 109 7.76 14.12 -14.31
N GLY A 110 6.82 14.36 -13.39
CA GLY A 110 5.44 14.74 -13.72
C GLY A 110 4.58 13.57 -14.26
N GLN A 111 5.14 12.37 -14.39
CA GLN A 111 4.44 11.19 -14.89
C GLN A 111 4.43 10.06 -13.84
N PRO A 112 3.25 9.64 -13.37
CA PRO A 112 3.14 8.61 -12.34
C PRO A 112 3.38 7.17 -12.84
N VAL A 113 3.46 6.93 -14.14
CA VAL A 113 3.69 5.59 -14.73
C VAL A 113 4.97 4.97 -14.16
N TRP A 114 6.07 5.75 -14.14
CA TRP A 114 7.34 5.29 -13.58
C TRP A 114 7.16 4.79 -12.14
N PHE A 115 6.49 5.58 -11.29
CA PHE A 115 6.22 5.22 -9.91
C PHE A 115 5.43 3.91 -9.78
N LEU A 116 4.35 3.77 -10.56
CA LEU A 116 3.52 2.58 -10.54
C LEU A 116 4.30 1.34 -10.98
N LYS A 117 5.10 1.47 -12.05
CA LYS A 117 5.92 0.39 -12.58
C LYS A 117 7.01 -0.04 -11.60
N GLN A 118 7.72 0.94 -11.02
CA GLN A 118 8.85 0.71 -10.14
C GLN A 118 8.45 -0.10 -8.88
N TYR A 119 7.28 0.17 -8.32
CA TYR A 119 6.88 -0.43 -7.04
C TYR A 119 5.91 -1.61 -7.18
N TRP A 120 5.23 -1.77 -8.31
CA TRP A 120 4.22 -2.81 -8.49
C TRP A 120 4.24 -3.50 -9.85
N GLY A 121 5.14 -3.16 -10.76
CA GLY A 121 5.30 -3.86 -12.04
C GLY A 121 5.77 -5.31 -11.83
N THR A 122 5.20 -6.24 -12.59
CA THR A 122 5.58 -7.65 -12.50
C THR A 122 7.05 -7.85 -12.82
N GLY A 123 7.77 -8.54 -11.93
CA GLY A 123 9.19 -8.87 -12.12
C GLY A 123 10.16 -7.69 -11.97
N VAL A 124 9.68 -6.53 -11.53
CA VAL A 124 10.56 -5.39 -11.19
C VAL A 124 11.23 -5.66 -9.84
N GLU A 125 12.54 -5.52 -9.77
CA GLU A 125 13.36 -5.85 -8.58
C GLU A 125 12.90 -5.14 -7.31
N THR A 126 12.40 -3.91 -7.42
CA THR A 126 11.92 -3.12 -6.29
C THR A 126 10.46 -3.39 -5.91
N ASN A 127 9.79 -4.30 -6.62
CA ASN A 127 8.45 -4.78 -6.26
C ASN A 127 8.52 -5.93 -5.24
N GLY A 128 8.85 -5.62 -4.00
CA GLY A 128 8.87 -6.60 -2.91
C GLY A 128 7.47 -7.00 -2.40
N SER A 129 6.40 -6.37 -2.91
CA SER A 129 5.03 -6.73 -2.53
C SER A 129 4.55 -8.07 -3.11
N GLY A 130 5.26 -8.61 -4.10
CA GLY A 130 4.85 -9.81 -4.84
C GLY A 130 3.62 -9.60 -5.74
N PHE A 131 3.11 -8.37 -5.86
CA PHE A 131 1.99 -8.08 -6.74
C PHE A 131 2.36 -8.36 -8.20
N SER A 132 1.52 -9.13 -8.89
CA SER A 132 1.67 -9.45 -10.29
C SER A 132 0.30 -9.49 -10.97
N ASN A 133 0.13 -8.67 -12.00
CA ASN A 133 -1.13 -8.59 -12.74
C ASN A 133 -0.87 -8.21 -14.20
N PRO A 134 -1.10 -9.11 -15.17
CA PRO A 134 -0.84 -8.83 -16.59
C PRO A 134 -1.59 -7.61 -17.11
N ARG A 135 -2.81 -7.38 -16.62
CA ARG A 135 -3.59 -6.21 -17.05
C ARG A 135 -3.00 -4.90 -16.54
N PHE A 136 -2.44 -4.92 -15.32
CA PHE A 136 -1.72 -3.78 -14.78
C PHE A 136 -0.49 -3.45 -15.65
N ASP A 137 0.30 -4.46 -15.99
CA ASP A 137 1.50 -4.30 -16.81
C ASP A 137 1.18 -3.79 -18.22
N GLU A 138 0.10 -4.29 -18.86
CA GLU A 138 -0.40 -3.77 -20.13
C GLU A 138 -0.76 -2.28 -20.06
N LEU A 139 -1.44 -1.87 -18.98
CA LEU A 139 -1.81 -0.47 -18.77
C LEU A 139 -0.58 0.42 -18.57
N LEU A 140 0.42 -0.06 -17.84
CA LEU A 140 1.69 0.67 -17.68
C LEU A 140 2.42 0.81 -19.01
N ALA A 141 2.53 -0.26 -19.79
CA ALA A 141 3.15 -0.25 -21.11
C ALA A 141 2.43 0.71 -22.07
N LEU A 142 1.10 0.74 -22.05
CA LEU A 142 0.30 1.68 -22.83
C LEU A 142 0.53 3.13 -22.38
N GLY A 143 0.61 3.36 -21.07
CA GLY A 143 0.92 4.67 -20.48
C GLY A 143 2.32 5.18 -20.83
N GLU A 144 3.28 4.29 -21.03
CA GLU A 144 4.65 4.64 -21.45
C GLU A 144 4.76 4.90 -22.96
N SER A 145 4.15 4.05 -23.77
CA SER A 145 4.40 4.01 -25.23
C SER A 145 3.49 4.89 -26.06
N SER A 146 2.28 5.22 -25.59
CA SER A 146 1.33 6.02 -26.38
C SER A 146 1.78 7.47 -26.56
N ASN A 147 1.69 7.98 -27.77
CA ASN A 147 1.89 9.41 -28.07
C ASN A 147 0.64 10.26 -27.77
N ASP A 148 -0.53 9.64 -27.63
CA ASP A 148 -1.78 10.31 -27.30
C ASP A 148 -1.85 10.58 -25.77
N PRO A 149 -1.88 11.85 -25.33
CA PRO A 149 -1.94 12.18 -23.91
C PRO A 149 -3.21 11.70 -23.22
N VAL A 150 -4.32 11.59 -23.93
CA VAL A 150 -5.59 11.09 -23.39
C VAL A 150 -5.50 9.58 -23.12
N VAL A 151 -4.92 8.84 -24.06
CA VAL A 151 -4.69 7.40 -23.90
C VAL A 151 -3.73 7.13 -22.72
N ARG A 152 -2.61 7.86 -22.65
CA ARG A 152 -1.67 7.74 -21.52
C ARG A 152 -2.36 8.01 -20.18
N ARG A 153 -3.09 9.12 -20.08
CA ARG A 153 -3.80 9.49 -18.87
C ARG A 153 -4.80 8.42 -18.43
N ASN A 154 -5.61 7.92 -19.36
CA ASN A 154 -6.61 6.89 -19.07
C ASN A 154 -5.96 5.56 -18.67
N ALA A 155 -4.86 5.18 -19.29
CA ALA A 155 -4.12 3.97 -18.88
C ALA A 155 -3.64 4.06 -17.44
N VAL A 156 -3.08 5.20 -17.02
CA VAL A 156 -2.64 5.43 -15.64
C VAL A 156 -3.80 5.44 -14.66
N ILE A 157 -4.93 6.03 -15.01
CA ILE A 157 -6.14 6.02 -14.16
C ILE A 157 -6.62 4.59 -13.95
N ASN A 158 -6.71 3.81 -15.02
CA ASN A 158 -7.15 2.41 -14.94
C ASN A 158 -6.16 1.53 -14.15
N ALA A 159 -4.85 1.77 -14.28
CA ALA A 159 -3.86 1.08 -13.46
C ALA A 159 -4.02 1.40 -11.97
N GLN A 160 -4.22 2.67 -11.61
CA GLN A 160 -4.50 3.06 -10.22
C GLN A 160 -5.80 2.43 -9.70
N GLN A 161 -6.87 2.42 -10.50
CA GLN A 161 -8.14 1.78 -10.10
C GLN A 161 -7.94 0.30 -9.83
N LEU A 162 -7.20 -0.40 -10.69
CA LEU A 162 -6.90 -1.82 -10.52
C LEU A 162 -6.14 -2.11 -9.21
N MET A 163 -5.22 -1.23 -8.82
CA MET A 163 -4.54 -1.34 -7.51
C MET A 163 -5.51 -1.20 -6.34
N LEU A 164 -6.44 -0.24 -6.40
CA LEU A 164 -7.45 -0.05 -5.35
C LEU A 164 -8.41 -1.26 -5.28
N ASP A 165 -8.83 -1.77 -6.43
CA ASP A 165 -9.72 -2.93 -6.51
C ASP A 165 -9.09 -4.21 -5.94
N ASN A 166 -7.77 -4.34 -6.02
CA ASN A 166 -7.01 -5.47 -5.50
C ASN A 166 -6.38 -5.21 -4.12
N ALA A 167 -6.65 -4.06 -3.48
CA ALA A 167 -6.10 -3.69 -2.18
C ALA A 167 -4.55 -3.85 -2.07
N VAL A 168 -3.84 -3.51 -3.16
CA VAL A 168 -2.38 -3.73 -3.28
C VAL A 168 -1.59 -2.90 -2.27
N ALA A 169 -2.07 -1.70 -1.95
CA ALA A 169 -1.45 -0.81 -0.99
C ALA A 169 -2.50 0.09 -0.33
N LEU A 170 -2.26 0.47 0.92
CA LEU A 170 -3.06 1.44 1.65
C LEU A 170 -2.42 2.83 1.49
N PHE A 171 -3.12 3.73 0.81
CA PHE A 171 -2.68 5.11 0.61
C PHE A 171 -3.14 6.01 1.77
N LEU A 172 -2.25 6.28 2.73
CA LEU A 172 -2.57 6.98 3.97
C LEU A 172 -2.76 8.48 3.80
N GLY A 173 -2.03 9.12 2.89
CA GLY A 173 -2.13 10.56 2.69
C GLY A 173 -1.08 11.17 1.75
N TYR A 174 -1.21 12.47 1.55
CA TYR A 174 -0.29 13.28 0.74
C TYR A 174 0.20 14.47 1.58
N PRO A 175 1.44 14.42 2.09
CA PRO A 175 1.96 15.51 2.91
C PRO A 175 2.04 16.81 2.10
N LYS A 176 1.68 17.93 2.73
CA LYS A 176 1.91 19.27 2.18
C LYS A 176 3.30 19.75 2.58
N ILE A 177 4.11 20.12 1.60
CA ILE A 177 5.41 20.73 1.83
C ILE A 177 5.25 22.24 1.70
N ASN A 178 5.51 22.98 2.78
CA ASN A 178 5.56 24.44 2.76
C ASN A 178 7.03 24.86 2.61
N ILE A 179 7.35 25.59 1.55
CA ILE A 179 8.65 26.21 1.36
C ILE A 179 8.54 27.65 1.81
N VAL A 180 9.30 28.01 2.84
CA VAL A 180 9.42 29.38 3.34
C VAL A 180 10.72 29.93 2.79
N GLY A 181 10.63 31.00 2.01
CA GLY A 181 11.77 31.75 1.47
C GLY A 181 12.22 32.86 2.40
#